data_b90dae806ae67569d820c5787cdb604c
#
_entry.id   b90dae806ae67569d820c5787cdb604c
#
_cell.length_a   1.000
_cell.length_b   1.000
_cell.length_c   1.000
_cell.angle_alpha   90.00
_cell.angle_beta   90.00
_cell.angle_gamma   90.00
#
_symmetry.space_group_name_H-M   'P 1'
#
loop_
_entity.id
_entity.type
_entity.pdbx_description
1 polymer ?
#
loop_
_entity_poly.entity_id
_entity_poly.type
_entity_poly.pdbx_seq_one_letter_code
_entity_poly.pdbx_strand_id
1 'polypeptide(L)'
;EIETIFKYFTDADKYSELWEHVINNPQNSIDLVFEPTGSHYYSAINNRYNFIANVFHLVFKMDFQKYMKNSEAFTKMMESTSEKDQIRHYKINKPLPETLTIEDIISDMKKHLAANYTKGSNKISDDMNDFLDYFYELLKKNSIVLVNQVDTTDSVYKGFVKGNTSLSQFLQYAISKQWIDQEKIDIKSGYYTSEEIYGKLLEYGFKNIKNDTGFAKLIYGYLIHHYELSGKDTCLLLMDQKVVKKSDTDYTNLQTGALSPYSYIIKQIKKLQITPGDLGLEPCSGSLVVTDVKTGDVKAMVTYPSYDNNKMANKVDSEYYNKKLIENSSSPLLNRPTMQEMAPGSTFKVISSITGLEEGVISPSTHIYDHTVFSDIDHPAKCWSTVSHGDLTVSSAIEVSCNYFFYKVGYMLSGKTSSGSINYPRGIARLKKYAKKFGLTDKSGVEIPEISPHFATTDAVRAAIGQDTHAYTPSQLSRYVTTVANSGTCYDLTLVDKIKNVNGKTVLNNKAKVRNKVNIKQSSWDAVHKGMNLVVNGSRSSISFMFKNVKATIAGKTGTAQQSKFHANHAYFISYAPYKKP
;
A
#
# COMPACT_ATOMS: atom_id res chain seq x y z
N GLU A 1 -9.41 5.45 8.32
CA GLU A 1 -9.17 5.66 6.88
C GLU A 1 -10.47 5.73 6.09
N ILE A 2 -11.41 4.80 6.25
CA ILE A 2 -12.74 4.91 5.61
C ILE A 2 -13.43 6.20 6.04
N GLU A 3 -13.44 6.56 7.33
CA GLU A 3 -13.96 7.86 7.79
C GLU A 3 -13.11 9.03 7.30
N THR A 4 -11.80 8.88 7.15
CA THR A 4 -10.93 9.93 6.59
C THR A 4 -11.11 10.02 5.08
N ILE A 5 -11.22 8.92 4.37
CA ILE A 5 -11.63 8.86 2.97
C ILE A 5 -13.06 9.39 2.82
N PHE A 6 -14.00 8.97 3.67
CA PHE A 6 -15.37 9.49 3.69
C PHE A 6 -15.43 10.96 4.10
N LYS A 7 -14.61 11.44 5.01
CA LYS A 7 -14.54 12.84 5.40
C LYS A 7 -13.90 13.71 4.34
N TYR A 8 -12.89 13.21 3.65
CA TYR A 8 -12.36 13.80 2.42
C TYR A 8 -13.41 13.82 1.30
N PHE A 9 -14.29 12.82 1.24
CA PHE A 9 -15.37 12.73 0.29
C PHE A 9 -16.63 13.50 0.74
N THR A 10 -16.85 13.77 2.01
CA THR A 10 -18.02 14.47 2.56
C THR A 10 -17.80 15.95 2.85
N ASP A 11 -16.57 16.43 3.02
CA ASP A 11 -16.23 17.86 2.91
C ASP A 11 -16.21 18.36 1.45
N ALA A 12 -16.84 17.65 0.60
CA ALA A 12 -16.66 17.59 -0.82
C ALA A 12 -17.60 18.48 -1.62
N ASP A 13 -18.27 19.47 -1.06
CA ASP A 13 -18.93 20.47 -1.90
C ASP A 13 -17.91 21.19 -2.82
N LYS A 14 -16.68 21.39 -2.33
CA LYS A 14 -15.58 21.89 -3.16
C LYS A 14 -14.95 20.83 -4.09
N TYR A 15 -15.04 19.55 -3.75
CA TYR A 15 -14.42 18.48 -4.53
C TYR A 15 -15.40 17.79 -5.47
N SER A 16 -16.72 17.93 -5.28
CA SER A 16 -17.71 17.46 -6.26
C SER A 16 -17.63 18.28 -7.55
N GLU A 17 -17.47 19.59 -7.44
CA GLU A 17 -17.23 20.46 -8.60
C GLU A 17 -15.93 20.12 -9.30
N LEU A 18 -14.83 19.88 -8.55
CA LEU A 18 -13.56 19.48 -9.10
C LEU A 18 -13.64 18.09 -9.75
N TRP A 19 -14.38 17.18 -9.14
CA TRP A 19 -14.60 15.82 -9.63
C TRP A 19 -15.47 15.79 -10.89
N GLU A 20 -16.54 16.55 -10.94
CA GLU A 20 -17.33 16.73 -12.14
C GLU A 20 -16.52 17.44 -13.23
N HIS A 21 -15.66 18.37 -12.84
CA HIS A 21 -14.74 19.04 -13.75
C HIS A 21 -13.65 18.10 -14.26
N VAL A 22 -13.14 17.20 -13.41
CA VAL A 22 -12.14 16.17 -13.78
C VAL A 22 -12.77 15.12 -14.71
N ILE A 23 -13.99 14.67 -14.44
CA ILE A 23 -14.69 13.70 -15.30
C ILE A 23 -15.14 14.33 -16.62
N ASN A 24 -15.65 15.57 -16.57
CA ASN A 24 -16.22 16.24 -17.74
C ASN A 24 -15.23 17.08 -18.55
N ASN A 25 -14.03 17.38 -18.02
CA ASN A 25 -12.98 18.16 -18.70
C ASN A 25 -11.57 17.67 -18.30
N PRO A 26 -11.13 16.53 -18.84
CA PRO A 26 -9.86 15.90 -18.49
C PRO A 26 -8.63 16.80 -18.71
N GLN A 27 -8.66 17.61 -19.75
CA GLN A 27 -7.54 18.50 -20.07
C GLN A 27 -7.31 19.56 -18.99
N ASN A 28 -8.37 20.16 -18.47
CA ASN A 28 -8.29 21.15 -17.39
C ASN A 28 -7.96 20.52 -16.04
N SER A 29 -8.28 19.24 -15.86
CA SER A 29 -7.93 18.53 -14.64
C SER A 29 -6.48 18.10 -14.57
N ILE A 30 -5.86 17.82 -15.70
CA ILE A 30 -4.41 17.58 -15.77
C ILE A 30 -3.66 18.87 -15.42
N ASP A 31 -4.09 20.00 -15.94
CA ASP A 31 -3.49 21.31 -15.65
C ASP A 31 -3.67 21.72 -14.18
N LEU A 32 -4.83 21.43 -13.57
CA LEU A 32 -5.09 21.65 -12.14
C LEU A 32 -4.31 20.69 -11.24
N VAL A 33 -4.01 19.49 -11.71
CA VAL A 33 -3.22 18.48 -10.97
C VAL A 33 -1.72 18.81 -11.03
N PHE A 34 -1.26 19.47 -12.07
CA PHE A 34 0.15 19.87 -12.24
C PHE A 34 0.47 21.25 -11.65
N GLU A 35 -0.51 22.02 -11.18
CA GLU A 35 -0.22 23.18 -10.36
C GLU A 35 0.41 22.76 -9.03
N PRO A 36 1.50 23.43 -8.58
CA PRO A 36 2.36 22.91 -7.49
C PRO A 36 1.79 23.09 -6.08
N THR A 37 0.50 22.97 -5.89
CA THR A 37 -0.17 23.13 -4.59
C THR A 37 -0.33 21.83 -3.78
N GLY A 38 0.58 20.89 -3.93
CA GLY A 38 0.81 19.89 -2.90
C GLY A 38 0.48 18.44 -3.25
N SER A 39 1.36 17.55 -2.81
CA SER A 39 1.34 16.09 -2.92
C SER A 39 0.03 15.39 -2.51
N HIS A 40 -0.85 16.07 -1.77
CA HIS A 40 -2.15 15.55 -1.34
C HIS A 40 -3.15 15.38 -2.48
N TYR A 41 -3.07 16.19 -3.53
CA TYR A 41 -3.94 16.07 -4.71
C TYR A 41 -3.63 14.83 -5.56
N TYR A 42 -2.36 14.50 -5.73
CA TYR A 42 -1.93 13.32 -6.49
C TYR A 42 -2.45 12.01 -5.87
N SER A 43 -2.35 11.90 -4.56
CA SER A 43 -2.86 10.73 -3.81
C SER A 43 -4.39 10.61 -3.92
N ALA A 44 -5.11 11.73 -3.82
CA ALA A 44 -6.58 11.73 -3.90
C ALA A 44 -7.08 11.38 -5.31
N ILE A 45 -6.43 11.84 -6.36
CA ILE A 45 -6.82 11.56 -7.75
C ILE A 45 -6.48 10.11 -8.11
N ASN A 46 -5.29 9.60 -7.80
CA ASN A 46 -4.95 8.20 -8.02
C ASN A 46 -5.88 7.24 -7.26
N ASN A 47 -6.26 7.59 -6.03
CA ASN A 47 -7.22 6.80 -5.27
C ASN A 47 -8.62 6.84 -5.90
N ARG A 48 -9.02 7.94 -6.52
CA ARG A 48 -10.30 8.07 -7.23
C ARG A 48 -10.32 7.30 -8.55
N TYR A 49 -9.24 7.35 -9.32
CA TYR A 49 -9.10 6.51 -10.52
C TYR A 49 -9.16 5.03 -10.17
N ASN A 50 -8.44 4.61 -9.14
CA ASN A 50 -8.50 3.24 -8.65
C ASN A 50 -9.90 2.86 -8.16
N PHE A 51 -10.63 3.78 -7.53
CA PHE A 51 -12.01 3.58 -7.11
C PHE A 51 -12.93 3.34 -8.32
N ILE A 52 -12.88 4.20 -9.34
CA ILE A 52 -13.71 4.06 -10.55
C ILE A 52 -13.32 2.80 -11.32
N ALA A 53 -12.01 2.51 -11.47
CA ALA A 53 -11.54 1.29 -12.11
C ALA A 53 -12.01 0.04 -11.35
N ASN A 54 -12.07 0.09 -10.02
CA ASN A 54 -12.55 -1.01 -9.20
C ASN A 54 -14.09 -1.17 -9.25
N VAL A 55 -14.85 -0.06 -9.32
CA VAL A 55 -16.29 -0.10 -9.60
C VAL A 55 -16.52 -0.74 -10.97
N PHE A 56 -15.68 -0.40 -11.94
CA PHE A 56 -15.71 -1.00 -13.26
C PHE A 56 -15.43 -2.50 -13.24
N HIS A 57 -14.41 -2.92 -12.50
CA HIS A 57 -14.11 -4.34 -12.31
C HIS A 57 -15.29 -5.11 -11.67
N LEU A 58 -16.01 -4.49 -10.77
CA LEU A 58 -17.22 -5.06 -10.18
C LEU A 58 -18.32 -5.28 -11.22
N VAL A 59 -18.55 -4.29 -12.07
CA VAL A 59 -19.53 -4.35 -13.15
C VAL A 59 -19.16 -5.45 -14.14
N PHE A 60 -17.89 -5.61 -14.45
CA PHE A 60 -17.36 -6.54 -15.45
C PHE A 60 -16.74 -7.81 -14.85
N LYS A 61 -17.24 -8.29 -13.73
CA LYS A 61 -16.91 -9.64 -13.22
C LYS A 61 -17.11 -10.75 -14.24
N MET A 62 -17.80 -10.48 -15.33
CA MET A 62 -18.08 -11.40 -16.43
C MET A 62 -17.49 -10.85 -17.73
N ASP A 63 -17.40 -11.71 -18.74
CA ASP A 63 -16.84 -11.44 -20.04
C ASP A 63 -17.18 -10.03 -20.58
N PHE A 64 -16.22 -9.12 -20.53
CA PHE A 64 -16.34 -7.72 -20.98
C PHE A 64 -16.85 -7.64 -22.43
N GLN A 65 -16.36 -8.51 -23.32
CA GLN A 65 -16.77 -8.53 -24.71
C GLN A 65 -18.24 -8.92 -24.88
N LYS A 66 -18.69 -9.91 -24.09
CA LYS A 66 -20.08 -10.35 -24.09
C LYS A 66 -21.00 -9.23 -23.59
N TYR A 67 -20.52 -8.47 -22.60
CA TYR A 67 -21.24 -7.33 -22.09
C TYR A 67 -21.29 -6.16 -23.09
N MET A 68 -20.14 -5.78 -23.65
CA MET A 68 -20.02 -4.71 -24.65
C MET A 68 -20.92 -4.93 -25.86
N LYS A 69 -21.05 -6.17 -26.32
CA LYS A 69 -21.91 -6.53 -27.47
C LYS A 69 -23.41 -6.57 -27.16
N ASN A 70 -23.80 -6.79 -25.92
CA ASN A 70 -25.19 -7.11 -25.54
C ASN A 70 -25.85 -6.08 -24.62
N SER A 71 -25.15 -5.00 -24.23
CA SER A 71 -25.72 -3.97 -23.35
C SER A 71 -26.34 -2.84 -24.15
N GLU A 72 -27.65 -2.70 -24.04
CA GLU A 72 -28.39 -1.55 -24.59
C GLU A 72 -27.90 -0.22 -23.99
N ALA A 73 -27.52 -0.21 -22.72
CA ALA A 73 -26.95 0.96 -22.05
C ALA A 73 -25.60 1.35 -22.65
N PHE A 74 -24.75 0.37 -22.97
CA PHE A 74 -23.46 0.61 -23.60
C PHE A 74 -23.62 1.12 -25.03
N THR A 75 -24.52 0.52 -25.81
CA THR A 75 -24.82 0.96 -27.18
C THR A 75 -25.31 2.41 -27.19
N LYS A 76 -26.29 2.74 -26.31
CA LYS A 76 -26.78 4.11 -26.15
C LYS A 76 -25.70 5.10 -25.66
N MET A 77 -24.79 4.65 -24.83
CA MET A 77 -23.65 5.45 -24.38
C MET A 77 -22.72 5.78 -25.56
N MET A 78 -22.35 4.80 -26.36
CA MET A 78 -21.52 5.00 -27.55
C MET A 78 -22.20 5.93 -28.58
N GLU A 79 -23.50 5.82 -28.74
CA GLU A 79 -24.30 6.70 -29.61
C GLU A 79 -24.44 8.12 -29.06
N SER A 80 -24.37 8.32 -27.75
CA SER A 80 -24.51 9.64 -27.10
C SER A 80 -23.21 10.43 -26.98
N THR A 81 -22.05 9.82 -27.27
CA THR A 81 -20.76 10.49 -27.19
C THR A 81 -20.60 11.42 -28.36
N SER A 82 -20.59 12.73 -28.12
CA SER A 82 -20.50 13.71 -29.20
C SER A 82 -19.12 13.69 -29.87
N GLU A 83 -19.11 13.97 -31.18
CA GLU A 83 -17.87 14.08 -31.98
C GLU A 83 -16.86 15.08 -31.38
N LYS A 84 -17.35 16.11 -30.68
CA LYS A 84 -16.53 17.07 -29.92
C LYS A 84 -15.85 16.44 -28.69
N ASP A 85 -16.51 15.54 -28.00
CA ASP A 85 -15.94 14.85 -26.84
C ASP A 85 -14.91 13.82 -27.30
N GLN A 86 -15.16 13.15 -28.41
CA GLN A 86 -14.21 12.28 -29.08
C GLN A 86 -12.93 13.04 -29.48
N ILE A 87 -13.04 14.25 -30.04
CA ILE A 87 -11.89 15.08 -30.44
C ILE A 87 -11.11 15.62 -29.24
N ARG A 88 -11.73 15.91 -28.11
CA ARG A 88 -11.06 16.36 -26.88
C ARG A 88 -10.12 15.29 -26.28
N HIS A 89 -10.46 14.03 -26.43
CA HIS A 89 -9.66 12.90 -25.90
C HIS A 89 -8.41 12.61 -26.74
N TYR A 90 -8.35 13.15 -27.97
CA TYR A 90 -7.29 12.90 -28.93
C TYR A 90 -6.58 14.17 -29.41
N LYS A 91 -5.88 14.86 -28.54
CA LYS A 91 -4.77 15.72 -28.99
C LYS A 91 -3.55 14.93 -29.47
N ILE A 92 -3.66 13.65 -29.62
CA ILE A 92 -2.69 12.78 -30.27
C ILE A 92 -3.28 12.34 -31.61
N ASN A 93 -3.12 13.15 -32.62
CA ASN A 93 -3.10 12.96 -34.08
C ASN A 93 -3.64 11.65 -34.72
N LYS A 94 -4.60 10.96 -34.14
CA LYS A 94 -5.31 9.85 -34.77
C LYS A 94 -6.78 9.82 -34.35
N PRO A 95 -7.75 9.64 -35.29
CA PRO A 95 -9.13 9.41 -34.92
C PRO A 95 -9.22 8.12 -34.10
N LEU A 96 -10.05 8.15 -33.04
CA LEU A 96 -10.46 6.95 -32.33
C LEU A 96 -11.05 5.94 -33.32
N PRO A 97 -10.67 4.68 -33.25
CA PRO A 97 -11.53 3.64 -33.81
C PRO A 97 -12.90 3.73 -33.12
N GLU A 98 -13.98 3.57 -33.87
CA GLU A 98 -15.36 3.73 -33.40
C GLU A 98 -15.71 2.88 -32.16
N THR A 99 -14.87 1.89 -31.83
CA THR A 99 -14.90 1.11 -30.57
C THR A 99 -13.51 0.56 -30.27
N LEU A 100 -12.84 1.03 -29.21
CA LEU A 100 -11.62 0.38 -28.73
C LEU A 100 -12.00 -0.88 -27.96
N THR A 101 -11.60 -2.04 -28.46
CA THR A 101 -11.87 -3.34 -27.85
C THR A 101 -10.61 -3.92 -27.18
N ILE A 102 -10.78 -4.93 -26.32
CA ILE A 102 -9.64 -5.70 -25.79
C ILE A 102 -8.81 -6.27 -26.94
N GLU A 103 -9.45 -6.68 -28.03
CA GLU A 103 -8.78 -7.19 -29.21
C GLU A 103 -7.91 -6.14 -29.88
N ASP A 104 -8.33 -4.86 -29.91
CA ASP A 104 -7.54 -3.78 -30.48
C ASP A 104 -6.29 -3.53 -29.65
N ILE A 105 -6.42 -3.51 -28.31
CA ILE A 105 -5.28 -3.38 -27.41
C ILE A 105 -4.32 -4.58 -27.57
N ILE A 106 -4.85 -5.79 -27.60
CA ILE A 106 -4.04 -7.01 -27.85
C ILE A 106 -3.37 -6.93 -29.23
N SER A 107 -4.07 -6.43 -30.25
CA SER A 107 -3.50 -6.25 -31.60
C SER A 107 -2.34 -5.26 -31.58
N ASP A 108 -2.47 -4.18 -30.85
CA ASP A 108 -1.38 -3.19 -30.69
C ASP A 108 -0.22 -3.76 -29.86
N MET A 109 -0.48 -4.50 -28.80
CA MET A 109 0.56 -5.21 -28.06
C MET A 109 1.31 -6.20 -28.97
N LYS A 110 0.60 -6.93 -29.84
CA LYS A 110 1.21 -7.85 -30.79
C LYS A 110 2.16 -7.14 -31.75
N LYS A 111 1.83 -5.92 -32.22
CA LYS A 111 2.74 -5.13 -33.07
C LYS A 111 4.04 -4.80 -32.33
N HIS A 112 3.96 -4.43 -31.05
CA HIS A 112 5.13 -4.10 -30.23
C HIS A 112 5.94 -5.35 -29.83
N LEU A 113 5.32 -6.53 -29.83
CA LEU A 113 5.96 -7.80 -29.56
C LEU A 113 6.37 -8.57 -30.84
N ALA A 114 6.16 -8.00 -32.04
CA ALA A 114 6.62 -8.63 -33.27
C ALA A 114 8.14 -8.84 -33.26
N ALA A 115 8.59 -9.96 -33.83
CA ALA A 115 10.00 -10.36 -33.80
C ALA A 115 10.96 -9.30 -34.38
N ASN A 116 10.48 -8.54 -35.38
CA ASN A 116 11.25 -7.49 -36.07
C ASN A 116 10.98 -6.09 -35.53
N TYR A 117 10.36 -5.98 -34.33
CA TYR A 117 10.10 -4.67 -33.74
C TYR A 117 11.41 -3.99 -33.36
N THR A 118 11.81 -3.02 -34.16
CA THR A 118 12.86 -2.07 -33.81
C THR A 118 12.22 -0.90 -33.11
N LYS A 119 12.73 -0.55 -31.93
CA LYS A 119 12.29 0.62 -31.17
C LYS A 119 12.50 1.85 -32.07
N GLY A 120 11.44 2.27 -32.78
CA GLY A 120 11.45 3.51 -33.57
C GLY A 120 11.64 4.72 -32.67
N SER A 121 11.89 5.87 -33.27
CA SER A 121 12.04 7.16 -32.57
C SER A 121 10.74 7.59 -31.81
N ASN A 122 9.64 6.91 -32.00
CA ASN A 122 8.38 7.16 -31.30
C ASN A 122 8.39 6.50 -29.94
N LYS A 123 8.33 7.32 -28.89
CA LYS A 123 8.16 6.88 -27.51
C LYS A 123 6.86 6.08 -27.42
N ILE A 124 6.96 4.83 -26.93
CA ILE A 124 5.78 4.02 -26.60
C ILE A 124 4.99 4.79 -25.55
N SER A 125 3.65 4.82 -25.66
CA SER A 125 2.81 5.45 -24.63
C SER A 125 3.01 4.77 -23.27
N ASP A 126 2.83 5.53 -22.20
CA ASP A 126 2.97 4.98 -20.84
C ASP A 126 1.96 3.83 -20.61
N ASP A 127 0.74 3.95 -21.14
CA ASP A 127 -0.29 2.90 -21.08
C ASP A 127 0.12 1.61 -21.81
N MET A 128 0.74 1.73 -22.97
CA MET A 128 1.24 0.55 -23.70
C MET A 128 2.39 -0.11 -22.96
N ASN A 129 3.25 0.67 -22.31
CA ASN A 129 4.28 0.09 -21.43
C ASN A 129 3.64 -0.68 -20.28
N ASP A 130 2.59 -0.16 -19.65
CA ASP A 130 1.88 -0.84 -18.57
C ASP A 130 1.26 -2.16 -19.05
N PHE A 131 0.70 -2.21 -20.27
CA PHE A 131 0.16 -3.45 -20.85
C PHE A 131 1.27 -4.48 -21.14
N LEU A 132 2.41 -4.03 -21.67
CA LEU A 132 3.56 -4.90 -21.95
C LEU A 132 4.21 -5.40 -20.65
N ASP A 133 4.32 -4.56 -19.64
CA ASP A 133 4.82 -4.92 -18.32
C ASP A 133 3.90 -5.95 -17.67
N TYR A 134 2.57 -5.75 -17.77
CA TYR A 134 1.61 -6.72 -17.28
C TYR A 134 1.73 -8.08 -17.98
N PHE A 135 1.93 -8.07 -19.29
CA PHE A 135 2.16 -9.29 -20.07
C PHE A 135 3.40 -10.04 -19.56
N TYR A 136 4.48 -9.34 -19.31
CA TYR A 136 5.71 -9.92 -18.75
C TYR A 136 5.50 -10.47 -17.34
N GLU A 137 4.82 -9.74 -16.47
CA GLU A 137 4.47 -10.20 -15.11
C GLU A 137 3.59 -11.46 -15.14
N LEU A 138 2.65 -11.54 -16.08
CA LEU A 138 1.83 -12.74 -16.28
C LEU A 138 2.68 -13.96 -16.67
N LEU A 139 3.65 -13.78 -17.56
CA LEU A 139 4.59 -14.86 -17.92
C LEU A 139 5.42 -15.32 -16.71
N LYS A 140 5.85 -14.40 -15.86
CA LYS A 140 6.55 -14.74 -14.61
C LYS A 140 5.64 -15.47 -13.61
N LYS A 141 4.44 -14.96 -13.39
CA LYS A 141 3.44 -15.55 -12.50
C LYS A 141 3.12 -17.00 -12.88
N ASN A 142 3.04 -17.27 -14.18
CA ASN A 142 2.81 -18.62 -14.70
C ASN A 142 4.09 -19.48 -14.75
N SER A 143 5.21 -18.95 -14.24
CA SER A 143 6.52 -19.61 -14.27
C SER A 143 6.97 -20.01 -15.68
N ILE A 144 6.59 -19.22 -16.69
CA ILE A 144 7.10 -19.35 -18.06
C ILE A 144 8.48 -18.73 -18.13
N VAL A 145 8.68 -17.56 -17.52
CA VAL A 145 10.01 -17.01 -17.30
C VAL A 145 10.59 -17.62 -16.03
N LEU A 146 11.70 -18.35 -16.17
CA LEU A 146 12.40 -19.03 -15.08
C LEU A 146 13.23 -18.01 -14.29
N VAL A 147 12.57 -17.21 -13.46
CA VAL A 147 13.15 -16.05 -12.76
C VAL A 147 14.43 -16.41 -11.99
N ASN A 148 14.49 -17.62 -11.43
CA ASN A 148 15.66 -18.12 -10.68
C ASN A 148 16.85 -18.45 -11.59
N GLN A 149 16.66 -18.57 -12.90
CA GLN A 149 17.71 -18.86 -13.89
C GLN A 149 18.18 -17.59 -14.61
N VAL A 150 17.42 -16.50 -14.48
CA VAL A 150 17.78 -15.22 -15.10
C VAL A 150 19.04 -14.66 -14.44
N ASP A 151 20.11 -14.49 -15.21
CA ASP A 151 21.30 -13.79 -14.74
C ASP A 151 21.05 -12.28 -14.65
N THR A 152 20.86 -11.78 -13.43
CA THR A 152 20.62 -10.36 -13.18
C THR A 152 21.85 -9.48 -13.47
N THR A 153 23.02 -10.05 -13.69
CA THR A 153 24.24 -9.33 -14.07
C THR A 153 24.38 -9.17 -15.59
N ASP A 154 23.59 -9.91 -16.36
CA ASP A 154 23.61 -9.89 -17.82
C ASP A 154 23.30 -8.50 -18.38
N SER A 155 24.00 -8.12 -19.45
CA SER A 155 23.88 -6.78 -20.04
C SER A 155 22.53 -6.51 -20.71
N VAL A 156 21.93 -7.54 -21.34
CA VAL A 156 20.62 -7.42 -21.99
C VAL A 156 19.51 -7.35 -20.95
N TYR A 157 19.60 -8.16 -19.87
CA TYR A 157 18.68 -8.04 -18.74
C TYR A 157 18.76 -6.64 -18.10
N LYS A 158 19.97 -6.14 -17.82
CA LYS A 158 20.15 -4.77 -17.30
C LYS A 158 19.61 -3.70 -18.24
N GLY A 159 19.78 -3.90 -19.54
CA GLY A 159 19.21 -3.04 -20.57
C GLY A 159 17.70 -3.02 -20.54
N PHE A 160 17.07 -4.19 -20.38
CA PHE A 160 15.63 -4.34 -20.26
C PHE A 160 15.08 -3.64 -18.99
N VAL A 161 15.67 -3.90 -17.84
CA VAL A 161 15.27 -3.24 -16.56
C VAL A 161 15.42 -1.72 -16.61
N LYS A 162 16.40 -1.21 -17.39
CA LYS A 162 16.60 0.23 -17.60
C LYS A 162 15.74 0.83 -18.72
N GLY A 163 14.92 0.02 -19.40
CA GLY A 163 14.10 0.47 -20.54
C GLY A 163 14.86 0.69 -21.85
N ASN A 164 16.13 0.29 -21.94
CA ASN A 164 16.97 0.41 -23.16
C ASN A 164 16.78 -0.77 -24.12
N THR A 165 16.28 -1.90 -23.65
CA THR A 165 15.97 -3.10 -24.42
C THR A 165 14.46 -3.32 -24.40
N SER A 166 13.83 -3.55 -25.55
CA SER A 166 12.39 -3.81 -25.59
C SER A 166 12.04 -5.18 -25.01
N LEU A 167 10.79 -5.35 -24.57
CA LEU A 167 10.31 -6.65 -24.10
C LEU A 167 10.46 -7.75 -25.16
N SER A 168 10.18 -7.44 -26.43
CA SER A 168 10.39 -8.36 -27.55
C SER A 168 11.84 -8.84 -27.63
N GLN A 169 12.80 -7.92 -27.64
CA GLN A 169 14.23 -8.25 -27.68
C GLN A 169 14.67 -9.05 -26.47
N PHE A 170 14.17 -8.68 -25.29
CA PHE A 170 14.49 -9.42 -24.06
C PHE A 170 13.94 -10.85 -24.09
N LEU A 171 12.68 -11.07 -24.49
CA LEU A 171 12.09 -12.40 -24.52
C LEU A 171 12.77 -13.31 -25.56
N GLN A 172 13.14 -12.80 -26.73
CA GLN A 172 13.91 -13.55 -27.73
C GLN A 172 15.29 -13.94 -27.17
N TYR A 173 15.95 -13.00 -26.48
CA TYR A 173 17.22 -13.27 -25.82
C TYR A 173 17.05 -14.31 -24.69
N ALA A 174 16.00 -14.20 -23.90
CA ALA A 174 15.70 -15.15 -22.83
C ALA A 174 15.47 -16.58 -23.35
N ILE A 175 14.90 -16.74 -24.55
CA ILE A 175 14.80 -18.03 -25.23
C ILE A 175 16.19 -18.59 -25.55
N SER A 176 17.09 -17.78 -26.11
CA SER A 176 18.46 -18.20 -26.43
C SER A 176 19.29 -18.58 -25.19
N LYS A 177 18.93 -18.03 -24.04
CA LYS A 177 19.58 -18.31 -22.73
C LYS A 177 18.88 -19.41 -21.94
N GLN A 178 17.86 -20.04 -22.48
CA GLN A 178 17.05 -21.07 -21.79
C GLN A 178 16.39 -20.56 -20.49
N TRP A 179 16.07 -19.25 -20.41
CA TRP A 179 15.33 -18.65 -19.31
C TRP A 179 13.82 -18.78 -19.44
N ILE A 180 13.35 -19.44 -20.51
CA ILE A 180 11.94 -19.71 -20.81
C ILE A 180 11.65 -21.20 -20.65
N ASP A 181 10.60 -21.53 -19.89
CA ASP A 181 10.11 -22.89 -19.74
C ASP A 181 9.37 -23.31 -21.01
N GLN A 182 10.06 -24.06 -21.88
CA GLN A 182 9.54 -24.48 -23.19
C GLN A 182 8.49 -25.58 -23.07
N GLU A 183 8.50 -26.37 -22.00
CA GLU A 183 7.51 -27.43 -21.79
C GLU A 183 6.11 -26.86 -21.56
N LYS A 184 6.03 -25.75 -20.84
CA LYS A 184 4.76 -25.09 -20.52
C LYS A 184 4.12 -24.36 -21.70
N ILE A 185 4.87 -24.02 -22.72
CA ILE A 185 4.35 -23.38 -23.94
C ILE A 185 4.06 -24.34 -25.07
N ASP A 186 3.81 -25.62 -24.73
CA ASP A 186 3.42 -26.69 -25.65
C ASP A 186 4.46 -26.99 -26.74
N ILE A 187 5.75 -26.86 -26.40
CA ILE A 187 6.85 -27.30 -27.26
C ILE A 187 7.15 -28.75 -26.90
N LYS A 188 6.68 -29.66 -27.76
CA LYS A 188 6.97 -31.08 -27.67
C LYS A 188 8.35 -31.39 -28.27
N SER A 189 8.90 -32.56 -27.97
CA SER A 189 10.18 -33.03 -28.53
C SER A 189 10.24 -32.86 -30.07
N GLY A 190 11.11 -31.99 -30.55
CA GLY A 190 11.30 -31.65 -31.95
C GLY A 190 12.31 -30.54 -32.14
N TYR A 191 12.71 -30.30 -33.39
CA TYR A 191 13.59 -29.17 -33.70
C TYR A 191 12.74 -27.94 -33.97
N TYR A 192 12.83 -26.93 -33.11
CA TYR A 192 12.18 -25.64 -33.27
C TYR A 192 13.24 -24.53 -33.38
N THR A 193 13.03 -23.60 -34.26
CA THR A 193 13.81 -22.36 -34.34
C THR A 193 13.46 -21.46 -33.19
N SER A 194 14.35 -20.52 -32.84
CA SER A 194 14.08 -19.52 -31.82
C SER A 194 12.85 -18.67 -32.14
N GLU A 195 12.57 -18.42 -33.40
CA GLU A 195 11.40 -17.69 -33.88
C GLU A 195 10.09 -18.47 -33.68
N GLU A 196 10.09 -19.78 -33.94
CA GLU A 196 8.94 -20.65 -33.66
C GLU A 196 8.65 -20.73 -32.14
N ILE A 197 9.70 -20.86 -31.33
CA ILE A 197 9.58 -20.83 -29.85
C ILE A 197 9.00 -19.50 -29.40
N TYR A 198 9.48 -18.38 -29.95
CA TYR A 198 8.97 -17.06 -29.64
C TYR A 198 7.49 -16.91 -30.05
N GLY A 199 7.11 -17.39 -31.20
CA GLY A 199 5.71 -17.43 -31.65
C GLY A 199 4.80 -18.20 -30.68
N LYS A 200 5.24 -19.37 -30.21
CA LYS A 200 4.52 -20.20 -29.21
C LYS A 200 4.42 -19.47 -27.84
N LEU A 201 5.49 -18.81 -27.43
CA LEU A 201 5.49 -18.00 -26.21
C LEU A 201 4.43 -16.87 -26.27
N LEU A 202 4.38 -16.16 -27.38
CA LEU A 202 3.38 -15.10 -27.59
C LEU A 202 1.95 -15.68 -27.65
N GLU A 203 1.75 -16.80 -28.35
CA GLU A 203 0.46 -17.48 -28.42
C GLU A 203 -0.04 -17.86 -27.01
N TYR A 204 0.82 -18.48 -26.21
CA TYR A 204 0.53 -18.81 -24.83
C TYR A 204 0.18 -17.54 -24.01
N GLY A 205 1.02 -16.52 -24.10
CA GLY A 205 0.83 -15.29 -23.34
C GLY A 205 -0.50 -14.61 -23.68
N PHE A 206 -0.81 -14.44 -24.97
CA PHE A 206 -2.05 -13.79 -25.41
C PHE A 206 -3.30 -14.63 -25.14
N LYS A 207 -3.21 -15.95 -25.15
CA LYS A 207 -4.31 -16.83 -24.76
C LYS A 207 -4.66 -16.65 -23.28
N ASN A 208 -3.65 -16.54 -22.43
CA ASN A 208 -3.86 -16.40 -20.98
C ASN A 208 -4.26 -14.97 -20.58
N ILE A 209 -3.64 -13.96 -21.16
CA ILE A 209 -3.91 -12.55 -20.80
C ILE A 209 -5.35 -12.14 -21.16
N LYS A 210 -5.89 -12.69 -22.26
CA LYS A 210 -7.26 -12.39 -22.70
C LYS A 210 -8.33 -12.70 -21.66
N ASN A 211 -8.08 -13.70 -20.82
CA ASN A 211 -9.00 -14.14 -19.77
C ASN A 211 -8.53 -13.75 -18.36
N ASP A 212 -7.45 -12.99 -18.26
CA ASP A 212 -6.91 -12.57 -16.97
C ASP A 212 -7.67 -11.36 -16.42
N THR A 213 -8.20 -11.52 -15.20
CA THR A 213 -9.01 -10.48 -14.55
C THR A 213 -8.20 -9.23 -14.17
N GLY A 214 -6.90 -9.39 -13.90
CA GLY A 214 -6.01 -8.27 -13.61
C GLY A 214 -5.73 -7.44 -14.86
N PHE A 215 -5.55 -8.09 -16.00
CA PHE A 215 -5.41 -7.40 -17.29
C PHE A 215 -6.71 -6.66 -17.69
N ALA A 216 -7.86 -7.32 -17.50
CA ALA A 216 -9.15 -6.67 -17.71
C ALA A 216 -9.27 -5.39 -16.84
N LYS A 217 -8.87 -5.47 -15.56
CA LYS A 217 -8.85 -4.31 -14.66
C LYS A 217 -7.93 -3.18 -15.16
N LEU A 218 -6.76 -3.53 -15.70
CA LEU A 218 -5.82 -2.55 -16.27
C LEU A 218 -6.44 -1.84 -17.48
N ILE A 219 -7.09 -2.60 -18.38
CA ILE A 219 -7.81 -2.05 -19.53
C ILE A 219 -8.96 -1.13 -19.09
N TYR A 220 -9.73 -1.51 -18.06
CA TYR A 220 -10.80 -0.66 -17.55
C TYR A 220 -10.25 0.66 -17.00
N GLY A 221 -9.11 0.61 -16.29
CA GLY A 221 -8.40 1.82 -15.86
C GLY A 221 -8.05 2.71 -17.04
N TYR A 222 -7.53 2.11 -18.11
CA TYR A 222 -7.20 2.81 -19.35
C TYR A 222 -8.44 3.46 -19.99
N LEU A 223 -9.53 2.71 -20.18
CA LEU A 223 -10.77 3.22 -20.78
C LEU A 223 -11.38 4.37 -19.96
N ILE A 224 -11.34 4.26 -18.64
CA ILE A 224 -11.79 5.33 -17.75
C ILE A 224 -10.88 6.55 -17.85
N HIS A 225 -9.56 6.34 -17.85
CA HIS A 225 -8.59 7.41 -17.94
C HIS A 225 -8.70 8.19 -19.26
N HIS A 226 -9.02 7.50 -20.34
CA HIS A 226 -9.26 8.10 -21.65
C HIS A 226 -10.73 8.49 -21.89
N TYR A 227 -11.58 8.46 -20.86
CA TYR A 227 -12.99 8.91 -20.89
C TYR A 227 -13.90 8.20 -21.89
N GLU A 228 -13.55 7.00 -22.26
CA GLU A 228 -14.41 6.15 -23.10
C GLU A 228 -15.62 5.61 -22.33
N LEU A 229 -15.61 5.78 -20.99
CA LEU A 229 -16.72 5.47 -20.11
C LEU A 229 -16.87 6.56 -19.04
N SER A 230 -18.02 7.20 -19.00
CA SER A 230 -18.30 8.21 -17.98
C SER A 230 -18.72 7.58 -16.64
N GLY A 231 -18.55 8.36 -15.55
CA GLY A 231 -19.05 7.91 -14.24
C GLY A 231 -20.57 7.68 -14.24
N LYS A 232 -21.33 8.43 -15.05
CA LYS A 232 -22.78 8.24 -15.25
C LYS A 232 -23.06 6.85 -15.83
N ASP A 233 -22.36 6.50 -16.89
CA ASP A 233 -22.55 5.23 -17.58
C ASP A 233 -22.17 4.06 -16.69
N THR A 234 -21.09 4.20 -15.93
CA THR A 234 -20.70 3.24 -14.89
C THR A 234 -21.82 3.01 -13.87
N CYS A 235 -22.47 4.07 -13.37
CA CYS A 235 -23.56 3.95 -12.41
C CYS A 235 -24.81 3.29 -13.02
N LEU A 236 -25.13 3.60 -14.28
CA LEU A 236 -26.24 2.96 -14.99
C LEU A 236 -25.98 1.47 -15.21
N LEU A 237 -24.73 1.12 -15.57
CA LEU A 237 -24.29 -0.26 -15.73
C LEU A 237 -24.39 -1.07 -14.42
N LEU A 238 -24.01 -0.50 -13.28
CA LEU A 238 -24.16 -1.14 -11.97
C LEU A 238 -25.62 -1.55 -11.70
N MET A 239 -26.58 -0.71 -12.09
CA MET A 239 -28.01 -1.01 -11.95
C MET A 239 -28.50 -2.04 -12.97
N ASP A 240 -28.12 -1.90 -14.23
CA ASP A 240 -28.56 -2.81 -15.30
C ASP A 240 -28.02 -4.23 -15.09
N GLN A 241 -26.80 -4.36 -14.55
CA GLN A 241 -26.21 -5.65 -14.17
C GLN A 241 -26.67 -6.19 -12.82
N LYS A 242 -27.58 -5.48 -12.14
CA LYS A 242 -28.11 -5.87 -10.82
C LYS A 242 -27.03 -6.01 -9.74
N VAL A 243 -25.87 -5.38 -9.92
CA VAL A 243 -24.85 -5.26 -8.87
C VAL A 243 -25.42 -4.42 -7.71
N VAL A 244 -26.16 -3.38 -8.05
CA VAL A 244 -26.93 -2.56 -7.14
C VAL A 244 -28.41 -2.68 -7.50
N LYS A 245 -29.30 -2.69 -6.50
CA LYS A 245 -30.73 -2.74 -6.74
C LYS A 245 -31.18 -1.52 -7.59
N LYS A 246 -31.76 -1.76 -8.74
CA LYS A 246 -32.25 -0.72 -9.63
C LYS A 246 -33.31 0.13 -8.92
N SER A 247 -33.16 1.43 -9.01
CA SER A 247 -34.13 2.45 -8.59
C SER A 247 -34.44 3.29 -9.82
N ASP A 248 -35.68 3.25 -10.27
CA ASP A 248 -36.10 4.00 -11.47
C ASP A 248 -35.91 5.52 -11.31
N THR A 249 -36.10 6.03 -10.08
CA THR A 249 -35.85 7.44 -9.76
C THR A 249 -34.35 7.77 -9.86
N ASP A 250 -33.47 6.94 -9.26
CA ASP A 250 -32.04 7.19 -9.33
C ASP A 250 -31.51 7.00 -10.76
N TYR A 251 -32.05 6.02 -11.49
CA TYR A 251 -31.69 5.77 -12.89
C TYR A 251 -32.03 7.00 -13.77
N THR A 252 -33.25 7.50 -13.68
CA THR A 252 -33.70 8.70 -14.42
C THR A 252 -32.91 9.95 -14.01
N ASN A 253 -32.65 10.13 -12.71
CA ASN A 253 -31.88 11.27 -12.22
C ASN A 253 -30.42 11.24 -12.68
N LEU A 254 -29.79 10.05 -12.78
CA LEU A 254 -28.47 9.88 -13.37
C LEU A 254 -28.47 10.19 -14.87
N GLN A 255 -29.49 9.69 -15.62
CA GLN A 255 -29.61 9.96 -17.05
C GLN A 255 -29.76 11.45 -17.36
N THR A 256 -30.57 12.15 -16.56
CA THR A 256 -30.84 13.58 -16.73
C THR A 256 -29.76 14.49 -16.11
N GLY A 257 -28.80 13.93 -15.36
CA GLY A 257 -27.81 14.72 -14.63
C GLY A 257 -28.32 15.36 -13.33
N ALA A 258 -29.56 15.10 -12.93
CA ALA A 258 -30.10 15.58 -11.65
C ALA A 258 -29.48 14.91 -10.42
N LEU A 259 -28.82 13.77 -10.60
CA LEU A 259 -28.03 13.06 -9.59
C LEU A 259 -26.62 12.83 -10.15
N SER A 260 -25.60 13.37 -9.47
CA SER A 260 -24.23 13.11 -9.89
C SER A 260 -23.83 11.66 -9.64
N PRO A 261 -22.99 11.05 -10.50
CA PRO A 261 -22.46 9.69 -10.32
C PRO A 261 -21.81 9.50 -8.96
N TYR A 262 -21.04 10.49 -8.53
CA TYR A 262 -20.39 10.50 -7.22
C TYR A 262 -21.40 10.40 -6.07
N SER A 263 -22.41 11.28 -6.06
CA SER A 263 -23.44 11.28 -5.03
C SER A 263 -24.22 9.96 -5.02
N TYR A 264 -24.46 9.37 -6.19
CA TYR A 264 -25.07 8.06 -6.31
C TYR A 264 -24.23 6.96 -5.66
N ILE A 265 -22.95 6.86 -6.00
CA ILE A 265 -22.06 5.83 -5.44
C ILE A 265 -21.94 5.97 -3.92
N ILE A 266 -21.76 7.19 -3.41
CA ILE A 266 -21.73 7.45 -1.96
C ILE A 266 -23.05 7.01 -1.29
N LYS A 267 -24.17 7.29 -1.91
CA LYS A 267 -25.49 6.82 -1.43
C LYS A 267 -25.55 5.30 -1.34
N GLN A 268 -25.02 4.58 -2.33
CA GLN A 268 -25.02 3.11 -2.35
C GLN A 268 -24.04 2.52 -1.31
N ILE A 269 -22.89 3.11 -1.13
CA ILE A 269 -21.93 2.73 -0.08
C ILE A 269 -22.56 2.95 1.31
N LYS A 270 -23.15 4.11 1.57
CA LYS A 270 -23.84 4.41 2.83
C LYS A 270 -24.98 3.43 3.13
N LYS A 271 -25.64 2.89 2.10
CA LYS A 271 -26.67 1.86 2.21
C LYS A 271 -26.12 0.43 2.28
N LEU A 272 -24.82 0.26 2.27
CA LEU A 272 -24.13 -1.04 2.19
C LEU A 272 -24.56 -1.90 0.99
N GLN A 273 -24.99 -1.26 -0.10
CA GLN A 273 -25.29 -1.92 -1.37
C GLN A 273 -23.99 -2.18 -2.17
N ILE A 274 -22.98 -1.33 -1.94
CA ILE A 274 -21.62 -1.50 -2.46
C ILE A 274 -20.70 -1.51 -1.26
N THR A 275 -19.91 -2.57 -1.11
CA THR A 275 -18.90 -2.71 -0.07
C THR A 275 -17.50 -2.41 -0.63
N PRO A 276 -16.52 -2.05 0.19
CA PRO A 276 -15.14 -1.89 -0.25
C PRO A 276 -14.58 -3.15 -0.94
N GLY A 277 -14.95 -4.33 -0.46
CA GLY A 277 -14.57 -5.60 -1.08
C GLY A 277 -15.15 -5.78 -2.48
N ASP A 278 -16.38 -5.33 -2.70
CA ASP A 278 -17.02 -5.34 -4.02
C ASP A 278 -16.30 -4.43 -5.01
N LEU A 279 -15.67 -3.37 -4.54
CA LEU A 279 -14.92 -2.44 -5.37
C LEU A 279 -13.50 -2.93 -5.69
N GLY A 280 -13.10 -4.13 -5.23
CA GLY A 280 -11.73 -4.62 -5.37
C GLY A 280 -10.69 -3.68 -4.73
N LEU A 281 -11.15 -2.74 -3.87
CA LEU A 281 -10.27 -2.02 -2.98
C LEU A 281 -9.65 -3.06 -2.05
N GLU A 282 -8.37 -2.93 -1.77
CA GLU A 282 -7.79 -3.69 -0.67
C GLU A 282 -8.69 -3.46 0.54
N PRO A 283 -9.32 -4.50 1.07
CA PRO A 283 -10.33 -4.29 2.08
C PRO A 283 -9.68 -3.62 3.27
N CYS A 284 -10.25 -2.49 3.70
CA CYS A 284 -9.80 -1.82 4.90
C CYS A 284 -9.81 -2.81 6.05
N SER A 285 -8.65 -3.17 6.49
CA SER A 285 -8.46 -4.01 7.66
C SER A 285 -7.55 -3.30 8.65
N GLY A 286 -7.73 -3.60 9.91
CA GLY A 286 -6.93 -2.96 10.94
C GLY A 286 -6.92 -3.74 12.24
N SER A 287 -6.13 -3.25 13.16
CA SER A 287 -6.07 -3.79 14.52
C SER A 287 -5.73 -2.70 15.52
N LEU A 288 -6.14 -2.93 16.76
CA LEU A 288 -5.82 -2.09 17.90
C LEU A 288 -5.34 -2.97 19.05
N VAL A 289 -4.27 -2.56 19.69
CA VAL A 289 -3.81 -3.14 20.96
C VAL A 289 -3.65 -2.02 21.98
N VAL A 290 -4.32 -2.14 23.10
CA VAL A 290 -4.22 -1.20 24.24
C VAL A 290 -3.65 -1.95 25.42
N THR A 291 -2.58 -1.41 26.00
CA THR A 291 -1.88 -2.02 27.14
C THR A 291 -1.82 -1.05 28.32
N ASP A 292 -1.83 -1.61 29.50
CA ASP A 292 -1.52 -0.87 30.71
C ASP A 292 -0.02 -0.60 30.80
N VAL A 293 0.34 0.67 30.94
CA VAL A 293 1.73 1.14 30.93
C VAL A 293 2.53 0.61 32.14
N LYS A 294 1.85 0.30 33.25
CA LYS A 294 2.48 -0.09 34.52
C LYS A 294 2.58 -1.60 34.73
N THR A 295 1.83 -2.37 33.95
CA THR A 295 1.74 -3.82 34.16
C THR A 295 2.00 -4.65 32.90
N GLY A 296 1.78 -4.08 31.71
CA GLY A 296 1.79 -4.82 30.44
C GLY A 296 0.49 -5.58 30.17
N ASP A 297 -0.54 -5.42 31.03
CA ASP A 297 -1.84 -6.05 30.78
C ASP A 297 -2.46 -5.52 29.49
N VAL A 298 -2.97 -6.40 28.67
CA VAL A 298 -3.72 -6.05 27.47
C VAL A 298 -5.15 -5.69 27.88
N LYS A 299 -5.52 -4.43 27.75
CA LYS A 299 -6.86 -3.91 28.06
C LYS A 299 -7.82 -4.05 26.88
N ALA A 300 -7.31 -4.02 25.66
CA ALA A 300 -8.06 -4.32 24.44
C ALA A 300 -7.14 -4.87 23.36
N MET A 301 -7.65 -5.86 22.63
CA MET A 301 -7.02 -6.43 21.44
C MET A 301 -8.11 -6.66 20.39
N VAL A 302 -8.04 -5.92 19.30
CA VAL A 302 -9.10 -5.85 18.30
C VAL A 302 -8.55 -6.14 16.91
N THR A 303 -9.25 -6.98 16.18
CA THR A 303 -9.09 -7.19 14.73
C THR A 303 -10.31 -6.63 14.01
N TYR A 304 -10.09 -5.89 12.92
CA TYR A 304 -11.14 -5.43 12.03
C TYR A 304 -10.84 -5.86 10.57
N PRO A 305 -11.82 -6.33 9.80
CA PRO A 305 -13.12 -6.78 10.27
C PRO A 305 -12.99 -8.03 11.16
N SER A 306 -13.94 -8.18 12.06
CA SER A 306 -14.05 -9.33 12.95
C SER A 306 -15.23 -10.23 12.50
N TYR A 307 -15.57 -11.22 13.29
CA TYR A 307 -16.66 -12.14 13.01
C TYR A 307 -17.58 -12.34 14.24
N ASP A 308 -18.80 -12.80 13.97
CA ASP A 308 -19.77 -13.09 15.02
C ASP A 308 -19.55 -14.50 15.59
N ASN A 309 -19.05 -14.57 16.82
CA ASN A 309 -18.81 -15.82 17.53
C ASN A 309 -20.09 -16.66 17.70
N ASN A 310 -21.27 -16.05 17.80
CA ASN A 310 -22.52 -16.80 17.97
C ASN A 310 -22.85 -17.64 16.74
N LYS A 311 -22.43 -17.19 15.56
CA LYS A 311 -22.59 -17.94 14.31
C LYS A 311 -21.59 -19.09 14.15
N MET A 312 -20.56 -19.10 14.98
CA MET A 312 -19.50 -20.11 14.99
C MET A 312 -19.62 -21.08 16.17
N ALA A 313 -20.41 -20.73 17.20
CA ALA A 313 -20.57 -21.53 18.40
C ALA A 313 -21.61 -22.64 18.20
N ASN A 314 -21.39 -23.79 18.84
CA ASN A 314 -22.25 -24.99 18.83
C ASN A 314 -22.47 -25.57 17.42
N LYS A 315 -23.36 -24.97 16.63
CA LYS A 315 -23.60 -25.33 15.24
C LYS A 315 -23.12 -24.20 14.36
N VAL A 316 -22.06 -24.47 13.58
CA VAL A 316 -21.49 -23.49 12.66
C VAL A 316 -22.49 -23.14 11.56
N ASP A 317 -22.78 -21.84 11.36
CA ASP A 317 -23.50 -21.34 10.20
C ASP A 317 -22.58 -21.46 8.96
N SER A 318 -22.78 -22.52 8.17
CA SER A 318 -21.91 -22.86 7.05
C SER A 318 -21.94 -21.80 5.95
N GLU A 319 -23.07 -21.13 5.72
CA GLU A 319 -23.17 -20.06 4.74
C GLU A 319 -22.37 -18.84 5.19
N TYR A 320 -22.53 -18.44 6.45
CA TYR A 320 -21.75 -17.36 7.05
C TYR A 320 -20.26 -17.67 7.02
N TYR A 321 -19.86 -18.90 7.41
CA TYR A 321 -18.47 -19.32 7.41
C TYR A 321 -17.85 -19.22 6.04
N ASN A 322 -18.48 -19.81 5.02
CA ASN A 322 -17.91 -19.81 3.66
C ASN A 322 -17.90 -18.41 3.04
N LYS A 323 -19.07 -17.74 2.96
CA LYS A 323 -19.21 -16.47 2.23
C LYS A 323 -18.62 -15.26 2.96
N LYS A 324 -18.74 -15.22 4.30
CA LYS A 324 -18.35 -14.02 5.07
C LYS A 324 -16.97 -14.15 5.71
N LEU A 325 -16.44 -15.35 5.89
CA LEU A 325 -15.15 -15.55 6.53
C LEU A 325 -14.09 -16.08 5.57
N ILE A 326 -14.35 -17.16 4.84
CA ILE A 326 -13.35 -17.80 3.95
C ILE A 326 -13.19 -17.04 2.65
N GLU A 327 -14.30 -16.73 1.95
CA GLU A 327 -14.29 -16.01 0.68
C GLU A 327 -14.04 -14.49 0.84
N ASN A 328 -13.96 -14.00 2.06
CA ASN A 328 -13.77 -12.59 2.35
C ASN A 328 -12.28 -12.22 2.24
N SER A 329 -11.94 -11.41 1.26
CA SER A 329 -10.58 -10.91 1.01
C SER A 329 -9.99 -10.12 2.20
N SER A 330 -10.84 -9.61 3.11
CA SER A 330 -10.39 -8.98 4.37
C SER A 330 -9.85 -9.97 5.40
N SER A 331 -9.94 -11.28 5.17
CA SER A 331 -9.45 -12.32 6.09
C SER A 331 -9.88 -12.09 7.56
N PRO A 332 -11.20 -12.11 7.88
CA PRO A 332 -11.68 -11.76 9.23
C PRO A 332 -11.23 -12.75 10.32
N LEU A 333 -10.85 -13.98 9.95
CA LEU A 333 -10.30 -14.98 10.87
C LEU A 333 -8.84 -14.73 11.28
N LEU A 334 -8.14 -13.84 10.56
CA LEU A 334 -6.76 -13.51 10.90
C LEU A 334 -6.72 -12.65 12.17
N ASN A 335 -6.12 -13.16 13.24
CA ASN A 335 -5.83 -12.34 14.43
C ASN A 335 -4.68 -11.36 14.13
N ARG A 336 -5.01 -10.21 13.57
CA ARG A 336 -4.03 -9.21 13.12
C ARG A 336 -3.08 -8.73 14.21
N PRO A 337 -3.53 -8.49 15.45
CA PRO A 337 -2.66 -8.08 16.54
C PRO A 337 -1.43 -8.96 16.75
N THR A 338 -1.55 -10.26 16.52
CA THR A 338 -0.49 -11.23 16.82
C THR A 338 0.04 -11.99 15.61
N MET A 339 -0.73 -12.03 14.51
CA MET A 339 -0.43 -12.89 13.36
C MET A 339 -0.17 -12.10 12.06
N GLN A 340 -0.34 -10.78 12.06
CA GLN A 340 0.01 -9.95 10.92
C GLN A 340 1.24 -9.11 11.23
N GLU A 341 2.35 -9.45 10.61
CA GLU A 341 3.59 -8.68 10.71
C GLU A 341 3.75 -7.73 9.51
N MET A 342 4.26 -6.54 9.77
CA MET A 342 4.51 -5.52 8.75
C MET A 342 5.67 -4.63 9.16
N ALA A 343 6.30 -3.97 8.19
CA ALA A 343 7.33 -2.99 8.48
C ALA A 343 6.77 -1.86 9.37
N PRO A 344 7.46 -1.47 10.46
CA PRO A 344 6.97 -0.47 11.41
C PRO A 344 6.98 0.94 10.83
N GLY A 345 7.73 1.16 9.74
CA GLY A 345 7.94 2.48 9.16
C GLY A 345 8.45 3.47 10.21
N SER A 346 8.02 4.70 10.09
CA SER A 346 8.48 5.80 10.96
C SER A 346 8.21 5.63 12.46
N THR A 347 7.45 4.62 12.90
CA THR A 347 7.34 4.34 14.34
C THR A 347 8.67 3.86 14.92
N PHE A 348 9.53 3.25 14.11
CA PHE A 348 10.86 2.80 14.51
C PHE A 348 11.85 3.94 14.75
N LYS A 349 11.58 5.15 14.26
CA LYS A 349 12.44 6.34 14.44
C LYS A 349 12.69 6.69 15.90
N VAL A 350 11.78 6.30 16.80
CA VAL A 350 11.96 6.45 18.25
C VAL A 350 13.14 5.60 18.74
N ILE A 351 13.24 4.34 18.29
CA ILE A 351 14.41 3.46 18.57
C ILE A 351 15.68 4.04 17.96
N SER A 352 15.60 4.50 16.71
CA SER A 352 16.76 5.09 16.02
C SER A 352 17.27 6.35 16.73
N SER A 353 16.35 7.16 17.28
CA SER A 353 16.69 8.33 18.12
C SER A 353 17.45 7.89 19.36
N ILE A 354 16.92 6.95 20.11
CA ILE A 354 17.54 6.41 21.32
C ILE A 354 18.91 5.81 20.98
N THR A 355 18.98 5.02 19.92
CA THR A 355 20.27 4.43 19.48
C THR A 355 21.29 5.50 19.15
N GLY A 356 20.91 6.52 18.39
CA GLY A 356 21.82 7.61 18.01
C GLY A 356 22.33 8.42 19.20
N LEU A 357 21.45 8.70 20.17
CA LEU A 357 21.78 9.42 21.41
C LEU A 357 22.69 8.61 22.34
N GLU A 358 22.40 7.32 22.53
CA GLU A 358 23.13 6.46 23.45
C GLU A 358 24.48 5.98 22.87
N GLU A 359 24.58 5.78 21.55
CA GLU A 359 25.84 5.49 20.88
C GLU A 359 26.68 6.77 20.64
N GLY A 360 26.16 7.94 21.02
CA GLY A 360 26.87 9.22 20.98
C GLY A 360 27.13 9.75 19.56
N VAL A 361 26.43 9.24 18.55
CA VAL A 361 26.55 9.77 17.18
C VAL A 361 25.73 11.04 16.98
N ILE A 362 24.74 11.28 17.83
CA ILE A 362 24.02 12.55 17.98
C ILE A 362 23.85 12.90 19.48
N SER A 363 23.57 14.15 19.76
CA SER A 363 23.13 14.66 21.07
C SER A 363 21.74 15.31 20.94
N PRO A 364 21.04 15.63 22.04
CA PRO A 364 19.78 16.37 21.96
C PRO A 364 19.87 17.72 21.25
N SER A 365 21.06 18.33 21.24
CA SER A 365 21.37 19.59 20.57
C SER A 365 22.02 19.46 19.21
N THR A 366 22.23 18.25 18.73
CA THR A 366 22.77 18.04 17.36
C THR A 366 21.76 18.50 16.33
N HIS A 367 22.20 19.36 15.43
CA HIS A 367 21.42 19.87 14.30
C HIS A 367 21.82 19.15 13.01
N ILE A 368 20.84 18.74 12.22
CA ILE A 368 21.01 18.15 10.88
C ILE A 368 20.05 18.85 9.94
N TYR A 369 20.58 19.47 8.89
CA TYR A 369 19.77 20.12 7.86
C TYR A 369 19.24 19.08 6.86
N ASP A 370 17.95 19.14 6.56
CA ASP A 370 17.28 18.26 5.60
C ASP A 370 17.48 18.76 4.16
N HIS A 371 18.29 18.05 3.38
CA HIS A 371 18.49 18.31 1.95
C HIS A 371 17.52 17.56 1.06
N THR A 372 16.44 16.99 1.59
CA THR A 372 15.41 16.18 0.91
C THR A 372 15.91 14.87 0.32
N VAL A 373 17.11 14.81 -0.23
CA VAL A 373 17.74 13.60 -0.78
C VAL A 373 19.04 13.31 -0.04
N PHE A 374 19.12 12.13 0.57
CA PHE A 374 20.32 11.63 1.21
C PHE A 374 21.18 10.87 0.19
N SER A 375 22.30 11.46 -0.21
CA SER A 375 23.17 10.99 -1.29
C SER A 375 24.49 10.37 -0.82
N ASP A 376 24.74 10.29 0.51
CA ASP A 376 25.99 9.72 1.06
C ASP A 376 26.03 8.16 0.94
N ILE A 377 25.14 7.57 0.17
CA ILE A 377 24.97 6.12 -0.07
C ILE A 377 24.84 5.83 -1.56
N ASP A 378 25.17 4.61 -1.99
CA ASP A 378 25.19 4.22 -3.42
C ASP A 378 23.84 4.41 -4.13
N HIS A 379 22.75 4.19 -3.41
CA HIS A 379 21.38 4.42 -3.90
C HIS A 379 20.74 5.55 -3.09
N PRO A 380 20.79 6.80 -3.58
CA PRO A 380 20.23 7.96 -2.88
C PRO A 380 18.81 7.74 -2.39
N ALA A 381 18.54 8.15 -1.14
CA ALA A 381 17.27 7.96 -0.49
C ALA A 381 16.56 9.30 -0.29
N LYS A 382 15.28 9.37 -0.70
CA LYS A 382 14.47 10.60 -0.62
C LYS A 382 13.75 10.71 0.71
N CYS A 383 13.67 11.92 1.24
CA CYS A 383 12.71 12.23 2.30
C CYS A 383 11.28 12.07 1.75
N TRP A 384 10.31 11.84 2.64
CA TRP A 384 8.91 11.75 2.23
C TRP A 384 8.37 13.10 1.74
N SER A 385 8.92 14.20 2.24
CA SER A 385 8.61 15.56 1.80
C SER A 385 9.51 15.95 0.63
N THR A 386 8.92 16.60 -0.36
CA THR A 386 9.63 17.22 -1.48
C THR A 386 10.22 18.58 -1.13
N VAL A 387 9.75 19.17 -0.02
CA VAL A 387 10.26 20.43 0.53
C VAL A 387 11.09 20.11 1.77
N SER A 388 12.24 20.78 1.91
CA SER A 388 13.11 20.62 3.05
C SER A 388 12.39 20.94 4.37
N HIS A 389 12.59 20.10 5.38
CA HIS A 389 12.16 20.38 6.74
C HIS A 389 13.08 21.40 7.46
N GLY A 390 14.14 21.88 6.81
CA GLY A 390 15.11 22.79 7.38
C GLY A 390 16.03 22.14 8.39
N ASP A 391 16.50 22.91 9.33
CA ASP A 391 17.41 22.48 10.38
C ASP A 391 16.66 21.82 11.53
N LEU A 392 17.06 20.61 11.91
CA LEU A 392 16.33 19.75 12.82
C LEU A 392 17.20 19.22 13.95
N THR A 393 16.66 19.25 15.16
CA THR A 393 17.11 18.42 16.28
C THR A 393 16.39 17.07 16.26
N VAL A 394 16.84 16.11 17.07
CA VAL A 394 16.17 14.80 17.16
C VAL A 394 14.69 14.90 17.52
N SER A 395 14.29 15.81 18.43
CA SER A 395 12.89 16.00 18.80
C SER A 395 12.05 16.57 17.66
N SER A 396 12.54 17.57 16.94
CA SER A 396 11.83 18.13 15.79
C SER A 396 11.86 17.19 14.57
N ALA A 397 12.88 16.37 14.43
CA ALA A 397 12.91 15.32 13.41
C ALA A 397 11.87 14.21 13.66
N ILE A 398 11.58 13.88 14.93
CA ILE A 398 10.47 12.98 15.32
C ILE A 398 9.13 13.66 14.98
N GLU A 399 8.94 14.95 15.33
CA GLU A 399 7.74 15.73 15.05
C GLU A 399 7.33 15.66 13.58
N VAL A 400 8.22 16.11 12.70
CA VAL A 400 7.95 16.16 11.25
C VAL A 400 8.23 14.84 10.55
N SER A 401 8.62 13.81 11.29
CA SER A 401 8.94 12.48 10.73
C SER A 401 9.98 12.50 9.60
N CYS A 402 11.01 13.36 9.67
CA CYS A 402 12.00 13.55 8.63
C CYS A 402 12.79 12.26 8.34
N ASN A 403 12.73 11.74 7.12
CA ASN A 403 13.52 10.57 6.74
C ASN A 403 15.01 10.93 6.62
N TYR A 404 15.33 12.08 6.06
CA TYR A 404 16.72 12.52 5.85
C TYR A 404 17.52 12.50 7.17
N PHE A 405 16.94 13.07 8.24
CA PHE A 405 17.58 13.05 9.56
C PHE A 405 17.92 11.63 9.99
N PHE A 406 16.99 10.71 9.86
CA PHE A 406 17.19 9.32 10.32
C PHE A 406 18.05 8.49 9.36
N TYR A 407 18.09 8.80 8.07
CA TYR A 407 19.10 8.25 7.16
C TYR A 407 20.51 8.64 7.61
N LYS A 408 20.71 9.92 7.97
CA LYS A 408 21.99 10.39 8.49
C LYS A 408 22.35 9.71 9.80
N VAL A 409 21.40 9.50 10.72
CA VAL A 409 21.62 8.74 11.96
C VAL A 409 22.04 7.30 11.65
N GLY A 410 21.34 6.59 10.76
CA GLY A 410 21.67 5.23 10.34
C GLY A 410 23.07 5.13 9.71
N TYR A 411 23.42 6.11 8.87
CA TYR A 411 24.74 6.24 8.27
C TYR A 411 25.84 6.44 9.34
N MET A 412 25.62 7.37 10.28
CA MET A 412 26.57 7.64 11.37
C MET A 412 26.72 6.44 12.29
N LEU A 413 25.64 5.70 12.58
CA LEU A 413 25.69 4.44 13.35
C LEU A 413 26.50 3.36 12.63
N SER A 414 26.47 3.33 11.31
CA SER A 414 27.23 2.39 10.49
C SER A 414 28.73 2.73 10.53
N GLY A 415 29.06 4.00 10.33
CA GLY A 415 30.44 4.41 10.12
C GLY A 415 31.05 3.78 8.87
N LYS A 416 32.37 3.87 8.74
CA LYS A 416 33.12 3.30 7.60
C LYS A 416 33.95 2.10 8.02
N THR A 417 34.20 1.21 7.09
CA THR A 417 35.20 0.13 7.19
C THR A 417 36.59 0.70 6.96
N SER A 418 37.62 -0.11 7.16
CA SER A 418 39.00 0.24 6.81
C SER A 418 39.20 0.53 5.32
N SER A 419 38.39 -0.08 4.47
CA SER A 419 38.38 0.18 3.02
C SER A 419 37.57 1.44 2.59
N GLY A 420 37.00 2.19 3.54
CA GLY A 420 36.21 3.41 3.27
C GLY A 420 34.76 3.17 2.96
N SER A 421 34.30 1.93 2.79
CA SER A 421 32.91 1.56 2.53
C SER A 421 32.04 1.71 3.80
N ILE A 422 30.72 1.87 3.64
CA ILE A 422 29.78 1.93 4.76
C ILE A 422 29.71 0.58 5.48
N ASN A 423 29.83 0.59 6.79
CA ASN A 423 29.73 -0.63 7.62
C ASN A 423 28.28 -0.88 8.06
N TYR A 424 27.40 -1.27 7.13
CA TYR A 424 26.01 -1.59 7.42
C TYR A 424 25.83 -2.61 8.57
N PRO A 425 26.61 -3.72 8.65
CA PRO A 425 26.49 -4.66 9.77
C PRO A 425 26.68 -4.02 11.14
N ARG A 426 27.59 -3.05 11.28
CA ARG A 426 27.78 -2.30 12.53
C ARG A 426 26.52 -1.48 12.87
N GLY A 427 25.95 -0.76 11.90
CA GLY A 427 24.74 0.02 12.09
C GLY A 427 23.56 -0.85 12.50
N ILE A 428 23.37 -1.98 11.81
CA ILE A 428 22.33 -2.98 12.13
C ILE A 428 22.53 -3.52 13.55
N ALA A 429 23.74 -3.91 13.93
CA ALA A 429 24.03 -4.43 15.27
C ALA A 429 23.72 -3.41 16.38
N ARG A 430 24.04 -2.12 16.17
CA ARG A 430 23.73 -1.05 17.11
C ARG A 430 22.22 -0.81 17.23
N LEU A 431 21.48 -0.74 16.12
CA LEU A 431 20.03 -0.62 16.13
C LEU A 431 19.38 -1.83 16.83
N LYS A 432 19.83 -3.04 16.53
CA LYS A 432 19.34 -4.29 17.14
C LYS A 432 19.57 -4.35 18.64
N LYS A 433 20.72 -3.86 19.13
CA LYS A 433 21.07 -3.78 20.57
C LYS A 433 19.98 -3.03 21.35
N TYR A 434 19.52 -1.88 20.84
CA TYR A 434 18.48 -1.11 21.52
C TYR A 434 17.08 -1.68 21.23
N ALA A 435 16.78 -2.07 20.02
CA ALA A 435 15.50 -2.74 19.71
C ALA A 435 15.25 -3.95 20.62
N LYS A 436 16.28 -4.76 20.92
CA LYS A 436 16.20 -5.88 21.87
C LYS A 436 15.83 -5.41 23.28
N LYS A 437 16.40 -4.31 23.75
CA LYS A 437 16.06 -3.75 25.07
C LYS A 437 14.60 -3.34 25.17
N PHE A 438 14.00 -2.89 24.06
CA PHE A 438 12.57 -2.52 23.97
C PHE A 438 11.66 -3.68 23.57
N GLY A 439 12.19 -4.89 23.51
CA GLY A 439 11.42 -6.09 23.25
C GLY A 439 11.05 -6.35 21.79
N LEU A 440 11.66 -5.64 20.81
CA LEU A 440 11.36 -5.79 19.38
C LEU A 440 12.12 -6.96 18.71
N THR A 441 12.79 -7.83 19.45
CA THR A 441 13.46 -9.03 18.90
C THR A 441 12.80 -10.33 19.35
N ASP A 442 11.77 -10.24 20.16
CA ASP A 442 11.08 -11.41 20.73
C ASP A 442 9.55 -11.22 20.64
N LYS A 443 8.79 -12.32 20.72
CA LYS A 443 7.34 -12.31 20.87
C LYS A 443 6.91 -11.47 22.07
N SER A 444 5.75 -10.84 21.98
CA SER A 444 5.28 -9.86 22.97
C SER A 444 5.04 -10.45 24.37
N GLY A 445 4.79 -11.76 24.45
CA GLY A 445 4.54 -12.47 25.70
C GLY A 445 3.08 -12.87 25.91
N VAL A 446 2.16 -12.45 25.04
CA VAL A 446 0.74 -12.86 25.11
C VAL A 446 0.59 -14.37 25.01
N GLU A 447 -0.42 -14.92 25.68
CA GLU A 447 -0.63 -16.37 25.84
C GLU A 447 -1.25 -17.05 24.61
N ILE A 448 -1.59 -16.27 23.57
CA ILE A 448 -2.14 -16.79 22.31
C ILE A 448 -1.05 -16.88 21.23
N PRO A 449 -1.25 -17.63 20.14
CA PRO A 449 -0.28 -17.74 19.05
C PRO A 449 0.13 -16.36 18.51
N GLU A 450 1.42 -16.17 18.38
CA GLU A 450 2.04 -14.94 17.87
C GLU A 450 3.19 -15.27 16.93
N ILE A 451 3.28 -14.56 15.81
CA ILE A 451 4.41 -14.68 14.88
C ILE A 451 5.67 -14.04 15.46
N SER A 452 6.83 -14.60 15.16
CA SER A 452 8.11 -14.06 15.65
C SER A 452 8.47 -12.78 14.90
N PRO A 453 8.98 -11.73 15.58
CA PRO A 453 9.39 -10.50 14.90
C PRO A 453 10.59 -10.73 13.99
N HIS A 454 10.64 -9.96 12.91
CA HIS A 454 11.79 -9.93 12.03
C HIS A 454 12.52 -8.59 12.14
N PHE A 455 13.81 -8.63 12.49
CA PHE A 455 14.66 -7.45 12.57
C PHE A 455 15.45 -7.28 11.27
N ALA A 456 15.59 -6.04 10.79
CA ALA A 456 16.35 -5.68 9.61
C ALA A 456 17.78 -6.26 9.60
N THR A 457 18.25 -6.66 8.43
CA THR A 457 19.53 -7.39 8.30
C THR A 457 20.50 -6.79 7.31
N THR A 458 20.10 -5.90 6.41
CA THR A 458 20.92 -5.51 5.26
C THR A 458 21.33 -4.05 5.24
N ASP A 459 20.42 -3.11 5.37
CA ASP A 459 20.65 -1.68 5.20
C ASP A 459 20.31 -0.88 6.46
N ALA A 460 21.32 -0.52 7.24
CA ALA A 460 21.14 0.23 8.47
C ALA A 460 20.55 1.64 8.24
N VAL A 461 20.76 2.24 7.07
CA VAL A 461 20.24 3.57 6.72
C VAL A 461 18.73 3.49 6.54
N ARG A 462 18.24 2.51 5.78
CA ARG A 462 16.80 2.27 5.59
C ARG A 462 16.14 1.65 6.83
N ALA A 463 16.87 0.78 7.54
CA ALA A 463 16.41 0.24 8.82
C ALA A 463 16.15 1.33 9.86
N ALA A 464 16.93 2.42 9.87
CA ALA A 464 16.75 3.52 10.80
C ALA A 464 15.42 4.29 10.62
N ILE A 465 14.75 4.15 9.49
CA ILE A 465 13.39 4.70 9.28
C ILE A 465 12.30 3.62 9.38
N GLY A 466 12.66 2.41 9.81
CA GLY A 466 11.73 1.29 9.97
C GLY A 466 11.36 0.60 8.65
N GLN A 467 12.22 0.70 7.66
CA GLN A 467 12.16 -0.01 6.39
C GLN A 467 13.23 -1.13 6.35
N ASP A 468 13.70 -1.54 5.19
CA ASP A 468 14.51 -2.74 4.98
C ASP A 468 13.67 -4.00 5.26
N THR A 469 14.18 -4.99 5.94
CA THR A 469 13.50 -6.26 6.21
C THR A 469 12.79 -6.31 7.57
N HIS A 470 12.54 -5.17 8.21
CA HIS A 470 11.78 -5.13 9.46
C HIS A 470 10.34 -5.62 9.29
N ALA A 471 9.90 -6.51 10.20
CA ALA A 471 8.50 -6.87 10.30
C ALA A 471 8.09 -7.15 11.76
N TYR A 472 7.01 -6.51 12.21
CA TYR A 472 6.52 -6.60 13.59
C TYR A 472 5.00 -6.69 13.61
N THR A 473 4.49 -7.40 14.61
CA THR A 473 3.06 -7.42 14.91
C THR A 473 2.65 -6.19 15.74
N PRO A 474 1.38 -5.77 15.69
CA PRO A 474 0.87 -4.72 16.56
C PRO A 474 1.08 -4.98 18.07
N SER A 475 1.03 -6.24 18.51
CA SER A 475 1.34 -6.59 19.91
C SER A 475 2.79 -6.29 20.29
N GLN A 476 3.75 -6.58 19.39
CA GLN A 476 5.16 -6.25 19.61
C GLN A 476 5.37 -4.73 19.64
N LEU A 477 4.70 -3.99 18.76
CA LEU A 477 4.75 -2.52 18.76
C LEU A 477 4.07 -1.93 20.02
N SER A 478 2.99 -2.56 20.52
CA SER A 478 2.34 -2.14 21.76
C SER A 478 3.27 -2.33 22.96
N ARG A 479 3.96 -3.46 23.08
CA ARG A 479 4.97 -3.68 24.13
C ARG A 479 6.09 -2.64 24.06
N TYR A 480 6.56 -2.37 22.88
CA TYR A 480 7.59 -1.37 22.63
C TYR A 480 7.14 0.03 23.09
N VAL A 481 5.96 0.51 22.67
CA VAL A 481 5.49 1.84 23.07
C VAL A 481 5.17 1.92 24.56
N THR A 482 4.71 0.84 25.18
CA THR A 482 4.54 0.72 26.64
C THR A 482 5.86 0.94 27.37
N THR A 483 6.95 0.33 26.85
CA THR A 483 8.30 0.50 27.40
C THR A 483 8.82 1.93 27.24
N VAL A 484 8.46 2.60 26.12
CA VAL A 484 8.78 4.02 25.93
C VAL A 484 7.99 4.88 26.93
N ALA A 485 6.70 4.66 27.06
CA ALA A 485 5.79 5.42 27.90
C ALA A 485 6.23 5.45 29.38
N ASN A 486 6.63 4.29 29.92
CA ASN A 486 7.05 4.16 31.32
C ASN A 486 8.55 4.40 31.58
N SER A 487 9.26 4.96 30.59
CA SER A 487 10.69 5.26 30.68
C SER A 487 11.57 4.04 30.99
N GLY A 488 11.23 2.88 30.38
CA GLY A 488 12.17 1.79 30.25
C GLY A 488 11.81 0.47 30.94
N THR A 489 10.66 0.32 31.55
CA THR A 489 10.24 -1.01 32.04
C THR A 489 9.57 -1.80 30.94
N CYS A 490 10.25 -2.79 30.39
CA CYS A 490 9.71 -3.67 29.36
C CYS A 490 9.00 -4.86 30.01
N TYR A 491 7.68 -4.90 29.88
CA TYR A 491 6.85 -6.00 30.38
C TYR A 491 6.62 -7.07 29.30
N ASP A 492 6.45 -8.34 29.72
CA ASP A 492 5.74 -9.30 28.90
C ASP A 492 4.26 -8.90 28.92
N LEU A 493 3.63 -8.85 27.74
CA LEU A 493 2.20 -8.58 27.65
C LEU A 493 1.40 -9.81 28.11
N THR A 494 0.24 -9.60 28.70
CA THR A 494 -0.64 -10.67 29.16
C THR A 494 -2.11 -10.34 28.87
N LEU A 495 -2.87 -11.38 28.47
CA LEU A 495 -4.33 -11.36 28.30
C LEU A 495 -5.05 -11.94 29.52
N VAL A 496 -4.32 -12.69 30.34
CA VAL A 496 -4.87 -13.42 31.50
C VAL A 496 -4.64 -12.61 32.78
N ASP A 497 -5.71 -12.11 33.38
CA ASP A 497 -5.69 -11.47 34.70
C ASP A 497 -5.61 -12.55 35.80
N LYS A 498 -6.58 -13.46 35.81
CA LYS A 498 -6.67 -14.53 36.82
C LYS A 498 -7.44 -15.73 36.31
N ILE A 499 -7.17 -16.89 36.93
CA ILE A 499 -7.90 -18.13 36.70
C ILE A 499 -8.58 -18.52 38.04
N LYS A 500 -9.87 -18.81 37.98
CA LYS A 500 -10.66 -19.34 39.13
C LYS A 500 -11.12 -20.75 38.83
N ASN A 501 -11.20 -21.59 39.87
CA ASN A 501 -11.84 -22.90 39.76
C ASN A 501 -13.37 -22.79 39.80
N VAL A 502 -14.06 -23.93 39.66
CA VAL A 502 -15.54 -24.03 39.67
C VAL A 502 -16.18 -23.46 40.95
N ASN A 503 -15.46 -23.46 42.06
CA ASN A 503 -15.91 -22.94 43.36
C ASN A 503 -15.57 -21.45 43.54
N GLY A 504 -15.12 -20.76 42.52
CA GLY A 504 -14.77 -19.34 42.57
C GLY A 504 -13.42 -19.02 43.21
N LYS A 505 -12.68 -20.02 43.72
CA LYS A 505 -11.36 -19.84 44.32
C LYS A 505 -10.34 -19.51 43.23
N THR A 506 -9.58 -18.44 43.43
CA THR A 506 -8.47 -18.06 42.53
C THR A 506 -7.39 -19.13 42.59
N VAL A 507 -7.09 -19.73 41.44
CA VAL A 507 -6.04 -20.72 41.22
C VAL A 507 -4.75 -20.06 40.71
N LEU A 508 -4.90 -19.08 39.84
CA LEU A 508 -3.81 -18.24 39.33
C LEU A 508 -4.24 -16.78 39.43
N ASN A 509 -3.38 -15.96 39.98
CA ASN A 509 -3.47 -14.51 39.87
C ASN A 509 -2.24 -14.02 39.13
N ASN A 510 -2.41 -13.54 37.92
CA ASN A 510 -1.30 -13.14 37.12
C ASN A 510 -0.72 -11.82 37.65
N LYS A 511 0.57 -11.67 37.57
CA LYS A 511 1.28 -10.47 38.00
C LYS A 511 2.11 -9.93 36.84
N ALA A 512 2.27 -8.62 36.81
CA ALA A 512 3.13 -7.95 35.87
C ALA A 512 4.52 -8.59 35.83
N LYS A 513 4.93 -9.06 34.67
CA LYS A 513 6.22 -9.72 34.48
C LYS A 513 7.18 -8.78 33.74
N VAL A 514 8.14 -8.26 34.48
CA VAL A 514 9.21 -7.45 33.90
C VAL A 514 10.17 -8.35 33.14
N ARG A 515 10.24 -8.15 31.83
CA ARG A 515 11.18 -8.83 30.95
C ARG A 515 12.56 -8.21 30.99
N ASN A 516 12.61 -6.88 30.97
CA ASN A 516 13.84 -6.12 30.92
C ASN A 516 13.64 -4.69 31.45
N LYS A 517 14.73 -4.07 31.88
CA LYS A 517 14.78 -2.64 32.20
C LYS A 517 15.75 -1.95 31.26
N VAL A 518 15.26 -0.94 30.56
CA VAL A 518 16.03 -0.11 29.64
C VAL A 518 16.68 1.02 30.41
N ASN A 519 17.96 0.88 30.66
CA ASN A 519 18.75 1.93 31.32
C ASN A 519 19.45 2.78 30.25
N ILE A 520 18.99 4.03 30.09
CA ILE A 520 19.55 5.05 29.20
C ILE A 520 19.53 6.41 29.89
N LYS A 521 20.22 7.38 29.31
CA LYS A 521 20.32 8.73 29.87
C LYS A 521 18.95 9.40 29.94
N GLN A 522 18.70 10.18 31.01
CA GLN A 522 17.47 10.96 31.14
C GLN A 522 17.30 11.94 29.98
N SER A 523 18.39 12.56 29.52
CA SER A 523 18.35 13.47 28.35
C SER A 523 17.89 12.78 27.06
N SER A 524 18.12 11.47 26.90
CA SER A 524 17.61 10.69 25.78
C SER A 524 16.12 10.45 25.90
N TRP A 525 15.62 10.12 27.10
CA TRP A 525 14.18 10.04 27.37
C TRP A 525 13.48 11.35 27.09
N ASP A 526 14.01 12.47 27.65
CA ASP A 526 13.42 13.80 27.50
C ASP A 526 13.31 14.21 26.03
N ALA A 527 14.37 13.97 25.24
CA ALA A 527 14.38 14.30 23.83
C ALA A 527 13.35 13.51 23.02
N VAL A 528 13.20 12.22 23.30
CA VAL A 528 12.26 11.33 22.61
C VAL A 528 10.82 11.60 23.02
N HIS A 529 10.54 11.71 24.31
CA HIS A 529 9.20 12.03 24.82
C HIS A 529 8.72 13.40 24.31
N LYS A 530 9.63 14.41 24.29
CA LYS A 530 9.34 15.71 23.68
C LYS A 530 8.99 15.56 22.19
N GLY A 531 9.77 14.80 21.44
CA GLY A 531 9.51 14.56 20.02
C GLY A 531 8.15 13.90 19.79
N MET A 532 7.83 12.83 20.55
CA MET A 532 6.53 12.14 20.46
C MET A 532 5.35 13.05 20.87
N ASN A 533 5.55 13.93 21.84
CA ASN A 533 4.53 14.92 22.20
C ASN A 533 4.32 15.93 21.05
N LEU A 534 5.38 16.41 20.42
CA LEU A 534 5.30 17.33 19.29
C LEU A 534 4.59 16.72 18.09
N VAL A 535 4.69 15.41 17.85
CA VAL A 535 3.91 14.73 16.79
C VAL A 535 2.41 14.94 16.95
N VAL A 536 1.90 15.02 18.18
CA VAL A 536 0.46 15.17 18.44
C VAL A 536 0.08 16.63 18.69
N ASN A 537 0.97 17.42 19.29
CA ASN A 537 0.64 18.76 19.81
C ASN A 537 1.47 19.88 19.16
N GLY A 538 2.46 19.56 18.35
CA GLY A 538 3.39 20.55 17.76
C GLY A 538 2.79 21.30 16.57
N SER A 539 3.30 22.48 16.33
CA SER A 539 2.84 23.36 15.25
C SER A 539 3.25 22.89 13.85
N ARG A 540 4.31 22.07 13.77
CA ARG A 540 4.81 21.49 12.51
C ARG A 540 4.27 20.09 12.23
N SER A 541 3.44 19.57 13.13
CA SER A 541 2.83 18.24 13.00
C SER A 541 1.76 18.21 11.92
N SER A 542 1.80 17.18 11.07
CA SER A 542 0.78 16.91 10.06
C SER A 542 -0.54 16.38 10.62
N ILE A 543 -0.58 15.96 11.90
CA ILE A 543 -1.75 15.31 12.51
C ILE A 543 -2.30 16.04 13.75
N SER A 544 -1.66 17.12 14.21
CA SER A 544 -2.08 17.82 15.44
C SER A 544 -3.53 18.31 15.40
N PHE A 545 -4.03 18.66 14.21
CA PHE A 545 -5.41 19.10 14.03
C PHE A 545 -6.45 18.00 14.40
N MET A 546 -6.10 16.73 14.27
CA MET A 546 -6.99 15.58 14.60
C MET A 546 -7.21 15.45 16.11
N PHE A 547 -6.29 15.98 16.92
CA PHE A 547 -6.30 15.83 18.38
C PHE A 547 -6.78 17.06 19.13
N LYS A 548 -7.14 18.14 18.44
CA LYS A 548 -7.55 19.42 19.05
C LYS A 548 -8.70 19.29 20.07
N ASN A 549 -9.60 18.33 19.85
CA ASN A 549 -10.77 18.12 20.70
C ASN A 549 -10.59 16.96 21.70
N VAL A 550 -9.41 16.36 21.76
CA VAL A 550 -9.13 15.26 22.68
C VAL A 550 -8.69 15.84 24.03
N LYS A 551 -9.43 15.50 25.09
CA LYS A 551 -9.15 16.00 26.45
C LYS A 551 -7.86 15.42 27.06
N ALA A 552 -7.47 14.23 26.66
CA ALA A 552 -6.25 13.58 27.14
C ALA A 552 -5.00 14.19 26.49
N THR A 553 -3.94 14.37 27.27
CA THR A 553 -2.63 14.70 26.70
C THR A 553 -2.01 13.45 26.10
N ILE A 554 -1.77 13.44 24.81
CA ILE A 554 -1.26 12.28 24.08
C ILE A 554 0.14 12.59 23.56
N ALA A 555 0.99 11.57 23.57
CA ALA A 555 2.23 11.55 22.80
C ALA A 555 2.23 10.33 21.88
N GLY A 556 2.75 10.46 20.68
CA GLY A 556 2.71 9.36 19.72
C GLY A 556 3.67 9.49 18.57
N LYS A 557 3.63 8.51 17.66
CA LYS A 557 4.38 8.54 16.41
C LYS A 557 3.59 7.84 15.31
N THR A 558 3.41 8.51 14.21
CA THR A 558 2.86 7.93 12.98
C THR A 558 3.91 7.06 12.29
N GLY A 559 3.46 6.02 11.63
CA GLY A 559 4.25 5.17 10.75
C GLY A 559 3.55 4.98 9.42
N THR A 560 4.30 5.06 8.35
CA THR A 560 3.84 4.67 7.01
C THR A 560 4.88 3.71 6.46
N ALA A 561 4.44 2.52 6.10
CA ALA A 561 5.30 1.49 5.52
C ALA A 561 4.89 1.25 4.07
N GLN A 562 5.84 1.45 3.17
CA GLN A 562 5.65 1.12 1.76
C GLN A 562 5.75 -0.40 1.59
N GLN A 563 4.82 -0.99 0.85
CA GLN A 563 4.87 -2.40 0.48
C GLN A 563 5.39 -2.58 -0.95
N SER A 564 4.69 -2.00 -1.91
CA SER A 564 5.06 -2.04 -3.32
C SER A 564 4.43 -0.87 -4.06
N LYS A 565 4.72 -0.74 -5.35
CA LYS A 565 4.04 0.25 -6.21
C LYS A 565 2.54 -0.06 -6.42
N PHE A 566 2.12 -1.30 -6.15
CA PHE A 566 0.79 -1.82 -6.47
C PHE A 566 -0.13 -1.97 -5.26
N HIS A 567 0.41 -1.81 -4.04
CA HIS A 567 -0.36 -1.93 -2.80
C HIS A 567 -0.34 -0.63 -2.00
N ALA A 568 -1.45 -0.35 -1.34
CA ALA A 568 -1.55 0.79 -0.45
C ALA A 568 -0.53 0.68 0.70
N ASN A 569 -0.01 1.82 1.13
CA ASN A 569 0.91 1.85 2.27
C ASN A 569 0.18 1.46 3.56
N HIS A 570 0.83 0.67 4.40
CA HIS A 570 0.32 0.44 5.76
C HIS A 570 0.51 1.67 6.63
N ALA A 571 -0.51 2.00 7.41
CA ALA A 571 -0.48 3.07 8.39
C ALA A 571 -0.42 2.52 9.82
N TYR A 572 0.50 3.06 10.62
CA TYR A 572 0.62 2.79 12.05
C TYR A 572 0.51 4.08 12.84
N PHE A 573 -0.04 3.97 14.03
CA PHE A 573 0.06 4.99 15.05
C PHE A 573 0.34 4.33 16.40
N ILE A 574 1.52 4.57 16.94
CA ILE A 574 1.85 4.20 18.32
C ILE A 574 1.69 5.42 19.21
N SER A 575 1.05 5.26 20.36
CA SER A 575 0.81 6.39 21.27
C SER A 575 0.66 5.94 22.71
N TYR A 576 0.76 6.90 23.61
CA TYR A 576 0.44 6.70 25.01
C TYR A 576 -0.22 7.96 25.60
N ALA A 577 -1.03 7.76 26.62
CA ALA A 577 -1.70 8.82 27.36
C ALA A 577 -1.84 8.42 28.86
N PRO A 578 -1.80 9.39 29.77
CA PRO A 578 -1.45 10.79 29.55
C PRO A 578 0.04 10.97 29.23
N TYR A 579 0.41 12.02 28.49
CA TYR A 579 1.81 12.31 28.18
C TYR A 579 2.68 12.52 29.42
N LYS A 580 2.17 13.25 30.40
CA LYS A 580 2.83 13.42 31.69
C LYS A 580 2.29 12.37 32.67
N LYS A 581 3.18 11.60 33.29
CA LYS A 581 2.86 10.51 34.25
C LYS A 581 1.92 9.45 33.63
N PRO A 582 2.33 8.79 32.56
CA PRO A 582 1.58 7.70 31.95
C PRO A 582 1.39 6.49 32.87
#